data_2567e3837172cc19a016abc73239ed37
#
_entry.id   2567e3837172cc19a016abc73239ed37
#
_cell.length_a   1.000
_cell.length_b   1.000
_cell.length_c   1.000
_cell.angle_alpha   90.00
_cell.angle_beta   90.00
_cell.angle_gamma   90.00
#
_symmetry.space_group_name_H-M   'P 1'
#
loop_
_entity.id
_entity.type
_entity.pdbx_description
1 polymer ?
#
loop_
_entity_poly.entity_id
_entity_poly.type
_entity_poly.pdbx_seq_one_letter_code
_entity_poly.pdbx_strand_id
1 'polypeptide(L)'
;MMLKWPIRKIFLCVLLTLVTGFLICANAQAKGPVKLRYFTGMTASHYFGSDLLPFFAAEVEKKTQGTVKVEVYPGGQLFGYRNGIDAATMGAVEMGLTALGHWGGHNPVFSFSDYFLLIDDMDHWFRARDAVHAVLEPLFEKKNVKLLYYSAYGGNGICGKVKIESLADIKGLKIRAPVPGALASLSAWGATPIKIASAEVYDAMGKGAIDAFSSSWSSM
;
A
#
# COMPACT_ATOMS: atom_id res chain seq x y z
N MET A 1 74.45 -0.87 -26.22
CA MET A 1 74.19 0.46 -25.61
C MET A 1 73.04 0.30 -24.64
N MET A 2 73.36 0.02 -23.35
CA MET A 2 72.28 -0.19 -22.31
C MET A 2 71.86 1.13 -21.73
N LEU A 3 70.61 1.47 -21.92
CA LEU A 3 69.97 2.69 -21.40
C LEU A 3 69.79 2.55 -19.87
N LYS A 4 70.71 3.11 -19.09
CA LYS A 4 70.60 3.16 -17.62
C LYS A 4 69.58 4.26 -17.23
N TRP A 5 68.35 3.85 -17.09
CA TRP A 5 67.33 4.75 -16.54
C TRP A 5 67.54 4.87 -15.02
N PRO A 6 67.64 6.08 -14.45
CA PRO A 6 67.91 6.22 -13.02
C PRO A 6 66.74 5.71 -12.21
N ILE A 7 67.03 4.83 -11.27
CA ILE A 7 66.08 4.15 -10.37
C ILE A 7 65.09 5.14 -9.73
N ARG A 8 65.53 6.36 -9.45
CA ARG A 8 64.66 7.45 -8.95
C ARG A 8 63.49 7.83 -9.89
N LYS A 9 63.69 7.79 -11.20
CA LYS A 9 62.59 8.10 -12.16
C LYS A 9 61.58 6.93 -12.26
N ILE A 10 62.00 5.69 -12.11
CA ILE A 10 61.11 4.54 -12.06
C ILE A 10 60.25 4.58 -10.80
N PHE A 11 60.87 4.87 -9.65
CA PHE A 11 60.14 5.03 -8.38
C PHE A 11 59.10 6.18 -8.42
N LEU A 12 59.43 7.29 -9.07
CA LEU A 12 58.53 8.42 -9.21
C LEU A 12 57.32 8.09 -10.11
N CYS A 13 57.54 7.34 -11.20
CA CYS A 13 56.46 6.89 -12.09
C CYS A 13 55.54 5.88 -11.40
N VAL A 14 56.10 4.93 -10.64
CA VAL A 14 55.28 3.94 -9.89
C VAL A 14 54.47 4.61 -8.76
N LEU A 15 55.05 5.58 -8.08
CA LEU A 15 54.35 6.33 -7.06
C LEU A 15 53.21 7.18 -7.67
N LEU A 16 53.45 7.80 -8.82
CA LEU A 16 52.45 8.61 -9.53
C LEU A 16 51.28 7.74 -10.05
N THR A 17 51.55 6.53 -10.55
CA THR A 17 50.48 5.60 -11.00
C THR A 17 49.69 5.02 -9.83
N LEU A 18 50.30 4.80 -8.67
CA LEU A 18 49.62 4.37 -7.46
C LEU A 18 48.71 5.49 -6.90
N VAL A 19 49.16 6.74 -6.90
CA VAL A 19 48.37 7.90 -6.43
C VAL A 19 47.22 8.19 -7.39
N THR A 20 47.41 8.12 -8.71
CA THR A 20 46.34 8.28 -9.70
C THR A 20 45.34 7.14 -9.66
N GLY A 21 45.79 5.89 -9.45
CA GLY A 21 44.87 4.74 -9.23
C GLY A 21 44.03 4.89 -7.98
N PHE A 22 44.58 5.39 -6.90
CA PHE A 22 43.83 5.66 -5.65
C PHE A 22 42.82 6.79 -5.78
N LEU A 23 43.13 7.86 -6.53
CA LEU A 23 42.22 8.96 -6.82
C LEU A 23 41.08 8.58 -7.76
N ILE A 24 41.25 7.61 -8.65
CA ILE A 24 40.18 7.12 -9.54
C ILE A 24 39.21 6.23 -8.76
N CYS A 25 39.67 5.45 -7.79
CA CYS A 25 38.77 4.66 -6.90
C CYS A 25 37.97 5.54 -5.93
N ALA A 26 38.46 6.72 -5.56
CA ALA A 26 37.76 7.64 -4.65
C ALA A 26 36.59 8.39 -5.30
N ASN A 27 36.48 8.38 -6.64
CA ASN A 27 35.37 8.98 -7.38
C ASN A 27 34.24 7.98 -7.75
N ALA A 28 34.17 6.82 -7.12
CA ALA A 28 32.92 6.08 -7.05
C ALA A 28 31.96 6.93 -6.19
N GLN A 29 31.35 7.94 -6.80
CA GLN A 29 30.27 8.70 -6.18
C GLN A 29 29.25 7.69 -5.71
N ALA A 30 29.16 7.50 -4.39
CA ALA A 30 28.06 6.75 -3.80
C ALA A 30 26.79 7.49 -4.26
N LYS A 31 26.09 6.92 -5.24
CA LYS A 31 24.75 7.40 -5.58
C LYS A 31 24.00 7.41 -4.27
N GLY A 32 23.45 8.58 -3.91
CA GLY A 32 22.64 8.69 -2.72
C GLY A 32 21.55 7.59 -2.71
N PRO A 33 20.94 7.33 -1.57
CA PRO A 33 19.97 6.26 -1.45
C PRO A 33 18.84 6.44 -2.48
N VAL A 34 18.41 5.32 -3.07
CA VAL A 34 17.20 5.30 -3.88
C VAL A 34 16.02 5.61 -2.97
N LYS A 35 15.30 6.67 -3.26
CA LYS A 35 14.11 7.07 -2.50
C LYS A 35 12.88 6.47 -3.14
N LEU A 36 12.07 5.77 -2.34
CA LEU A 36 10.79 5.21 -2.73
C LEU A 36 9.69 5.93 -1.94
N ARG A 37 8.86 6.71 -2.63
CA ARG A 37 7.70 7.37 -2.01
C ARG A 37 6.57 6.35 -1.89
N TYR A 38 6.07 6.21 -0.67
CA TYR A 38 5.03 5.24 -0.34
C TYR A 38 3.75 5.96 0.09
N PHE A 39 2.75 6.01 -0.77
CA PHE A 39 1.47 6.62 -0.44
C PHE A 39 0.52 5.65 0.28
N THR A 40 -0.34 6.20 1.14
CA THR A 40 -1.52 5.51 1.65
C THR A 40 -2.65 6.49 1.97
N GLY A 41 -3.88 6.06 1.79
CA GLY A 41 -5.06 6.80 2.23
C GLY A 41 -5.35 6.68 3.73
N MET A 42 -4.65 5.77 4.45
CA MET A 42 -4.76 5.65 5.91
C MET A 42 -4.15 6.87 6.59
N THR A 43 -4.82 7.37 7.64
CA THR A 43 -4.29 8.48 8.44
C THR A 43 -3.03 8.09 9.19
N ALA A 44 -2.24 9.08 9.60
CA ALA A 44 -1.04 8.83 10.41
C ALA A 44 -1.34 8.21 11.78
N SER A 45 -2.54 8.43 12.32
CA SER A 45 -3.00 7.83 13.59
C SER A 45 -3.52 6.40 13.45
N HIS A 46 -3.79 5.95 12.22
CA HIS A 46 -4.18 4.57 11.98
C HIS A 46 -2.98 3.65 12.14
N TYR A 47 -3.15 2.46 12.68
CA TYR A 47 -2.12 1.45 12.92
C TYR A 47 -1.18 1.21 11.70
N PHE A 48 -1.71 1.23 10.49
CA PHE A 48 -0.86 1.19 9.28
C PHE A 48 0.06 2.39 9.16
N GLY A 49 -0.44 3.60 9.48
CA GLY A 49 0.32 4.84 9.38
C GLY A 49 1.29 5.03 10.55
N SER A 50 0.89 4.65 11.79
CA SER A 50 1.69 4.85 12.98
C SER A 50 2.77 3.78 13.19
N ASP A 51 2.51 2.53 12.82
CA ASP A 51 3.35 1.40 13.19
C ASP A 51 3.86 0.60 11.99
N LEU A 52 2.95 0.06 11.16
CA LEU A 52 3.32 -0.92 10.15
C LEU A 52 4.20 -0.33 9.04
N LEU A 53 3.82 0.81 8.48
CA LEU A 53 4.57 1.41 7.38
C LEU A 53 5.90 2.03 7.83
N PRO A 54 6.00 2.69 8.99
CA PRO A 54 7.29 3.09 9.56
C PRO A 54 8.21 1.91 9.85
N PHE A 55 7.68 0.82 10.42
CA PHE A 55 8.43 -0.43 10.62
C PHE A 55 8.95 -1.00 9.29
N PHE A 56 8.09 -1.10 8.28
CA PHE A 56 8.48 -1.55 6.95
C PHE A 56 9.60 -0.68 6.36
N ALA A 57 9.47 0.64 6.43
CA ALA A 57 10.47 1.58 5.94
C ALA A 57 11.83 1.39 6.63
N ALA A 58 11.82 1.25 7.96
CA ALA A 58 13.02 1.02 8.75
C ALA A 58 13.70 -0.33 8.42
N GLU A 59 12.91 -1.39 8.24
CA GLU A 59 13.44 -2.71 7.87
C GLU A 59 14.02 -2.73 6.43
N VAL A 60 13.41 -2.00 5.48
CA VAL A 60 13.98 -1.83 4.13
C VAL A 60 15.31 -1.10 4.22
N GLU A 61 15.39 0.03 4.91
CA GLU A 61 16.62 0.79 5.06
C GLU A 61 17.73 -0.05 5.72
N LYS A 62 17.41 -0.76 6.80
CA LYS A 62 18.32 -1.66 7.49
C LYS A 62 18.84 -2.80 6.60
N LYS A 63 17.92 -3.52 5.91
CA LYS A 63 18.27 -4.67 5.06
C LYS A 63 19.05 -4.28 3.81
N THR A 64 18.85 -3.06 3.33
CA THR A 64 19.58 -2.52 2.17
C THR A 64 20.83 -1.73 2.55
N GLN A 65 21.19 -1.72 3.85
CA GLN A 65 22.33 -0.97 4.37
C GLN A 65 22.28 0.52 3.98
N GLY A 66 21.07 1.11 3.98
CA GLY A 66 20.83 2.50 3.66
C GLY A 66 20.84 2.84 2.17
N THR A 67 20.98 1.86 1.27
CA THR A 67 20.95 2.11 -0.19
C THR A 67 19.55 2.37 -0.73
N VAL A 68 18.50 1.94 -0.01
CA VAL A 68 17.09 2.24 -0.31
C VAL A 68 16.45 2.89 0.91
N LYS A 69 15.71 3.97 0.68
CA LYS A 69 14.95 4.68 1.70
C LYS A 69 13.49 4.80 1.28
N VAL A 70 12.59 4.33 2.14
CA VAL A 70 11.13 4.47 1.93
C VAL A 70 10.62 5.67 2.69
N GLU A 71 10.00 6.61 1.98
CA GLU A 71 9.37 7.81 2.55
C GLU A 71 7.85 7.62 2.54
N VAL A 72 7.24 7.50 3.73
CA VAL A 72 5.80 7.22 3.88
C VAL A 72 5.00 8.53 3.89
N TYR A 73 3.93 8.58 3.08
CA TYR A 73 3.01 9.70 2.94
C TYR A 73 1.58 9.25 3.28
N PRO A 74 1.16 9.36 4.57
CA PRO A 74 -0.15 8.92 5.03
C PRO A 74 -1.26 9.92 4.68
N GLY A 75 -2.51 9.52 4.92
CA GLY A 75 -3.69 10.40 4.85
C GLY A 75 -4.00 10.96 3.47
N GLY A 76 -3.48 10.34 2.41
CA GLY A 76 -3.70 10.83 1.05
C GLY A 76 -2.86 12.05 0.66
N GLN A 77 -1.77 12.34 1.39
CA GLN A 77 -0.88 13.50 1.14
C GLN A 77 -0.35 13.55 -0.30
N LEU A 78 -0.03 12.40 -0.90
CA LEU A 78 0.34 12.33 -2.32
C LEU A 78 -0.86 11.91 -3.16
N PHE A 79 -1.45 10.76 -2.81
CA PHE A 79 -2.57 10.17 -3.53
C PHE A 79 -3.52 9.47 -2.56
N GLY A 80 -4.82 9.62 -2.79
CA GLY A 80 -5.84 8.81 -2.14
C GLY A 80 -5.93 7.41 -2.77
N TYR A 81 -6.70 6.53 -2.17
CA TYR A 81 -6.83 5.14 -2.64
C TYR A 81 -7.23 4.99 -4.11
N ARG A 82 -8.09 5.86 -4.63
CA ARG A 82 -8.56 5.76 -6.02
C ARG A 82 -7.51 6.19 -7.02
N ASN A 83 -6.87 7.33 -6.75
CA ASN A 83 -5.93 7.94 -7.70
C ASN A 83 -4.52 7.36 -7.58
N GLY A 84 -4.18 6.78 -6.43
CA GLY A 84 -2.88 6.19 -6.15
C GLY A 84 -2.55 5.03 -7.08
N ILE A 85 -3.57 4.29 -7.51
CA ILE A 85 -3.45 3.20 -8.47
C ILE A 85 -2.95 3.70 -9.82
N ASP A 86 -3.62 4.70 -10.36
CA ASP A 86 -3.24 5.28 -11.64
C ASP A 86 -1.86 5.93 -11.55
N ALA A 87 -1.58 6.60 -10.41
CA ALA A 87 -0.28 7.18 -10.14
C ALA A 87 0.85 6.13 -10.12
N ALA A 88 0.65 4.98 -9.47
CA ALA A 88 1.61 3.88 -9.47
C ALA A 88 1.78 3.26 -10.87
N THR A 89 0.68 3.04 -11.60
CA THR A 89 0.69 2.52 -12.97
C THR A 89 1.47 3.41 -13.92
N MET A 90 1.36 4.73 -13.77
CA MET A 90 2.07 5.72 -14.59
C MET A 90 3.49 6.03 -14.08
N GLY A 91 3.92 5.44 -12.96
CA GLY A 91 5.22 5.72 -12.35
C GLY A 91 5.32 7.09 -11.67
N ALA A 92 4.19 7.74 -11.38
CA ALA A 92 4.17 9.01 -10.64
C ALA A 92 4.51 8.84 -9.16
N VAL A 93 4.43 7.62 -8.64
CA VAL A 93 4.85 7.21 -7.29
C VAL A 93 5.37 5.77 -7.35
N GLU A 94 6.34 5.47 -6.49
CA GLU A 94 7.04 4.18 -6.54
C GLU A 94 6.31 3.06 -5.81
N MET A 95 5.59 3.38 -4.72
CA MET A 95 4.92 2.39 -3.87
C MET A 95 3.59 2.92 -3.33
N GLY A 96 2.69 2.01 -2.97
CA GLY A 96 1.45 2.38 -2.31
C GLY A 96 0.75 1.25 -1.59
N LEU A 97 0.02 1.59 -0.55
CA LEU A 97 -0.95 0.71 0.11
C LEU A 97 -2.35 1.16 -0.26
N THR A 98 -3.13 0.25 -0.82
CA THR A 98 -4.52 0.52 -1.19
C THR A 98 -5.41 -0.67 -0.88
N ALA A 99 -6.70 -0.40 -0.68
CA ALA A 99 -7.70 -1.47 -0.63
C ALA A 99 -8.05 -1.92 -2.06
N LEU A 100 -8.00 -3.23 -2.27
CA LEU A 100 -8.12 -3.85 -3.59
C LEU A 100 -9.43 -3.47 -4.32
N GLY A 101 -10.54 -3.33 -3.60
CA GLY A 101 -11.83 -2.97 -4.18
C GLY A 101 -11.89 -1.62 -4.88
N HIS A 102 -10.98 -0.70 -4.57
CA HIS A 102 -10.88 0.55 -5.32
C HIS A 102 -10.42 0.35 -6.79
N TRP A 103 -9.84 -0.80 -7.10
CA TRP A 103 -9.40 -1.20 -8.44
C TRP A 103 -10.50 -1.93 -9.24
N GLY A 104 -11.66 -2.19 -8.64
CA GLY A 104 -12.77 -2.90 -9.29
C GLY A 104 -13.21 -2.28 -10.62
N GLY A 105 -13.04 -0.98 -10.80
CA GLY A 105 -13.27 -0.30 -12.08
C GLY A 105 -12.28 -0.68 -13.20
N HIS A 106 -11.07 -1.12 -12.86
CA HIS A 106 -10.07 -1.58 -13.82
C HIS A 106 -10.26 -3.06 -14.20
N ASN A 107 -10.67 -3.87 -13.24
CA ASN A 107 -11.01 -5.28 -13.44
C ASN A 107 -11.93 -5.74 -12.30
N PRO A 108 -13.13 -6.33 -12.60
CA PRO A 108 -14.06 -6.81 -11.57
C PRO A 108 -13.46 -7.81 -10.58
N VAL A 109 -12.42 -8.56 -10.98
CA VAL A 109 -11.70 -9.49 -10.08
C VAL A 109 -11.17 -8.77 -8.85
N PHE A 110 -10.76 -7.50 -8.96
CA PHE A 110 -10.28 -6.75 -7.81
C PHE A 110 -11.35 -6.44 -6.75
N SER A 111 -12.63 -6.59 -7.09
CA SER A 111 -13.73 -6.37 -6.14
C SER A 111 -14.09 -7.62 -5.33
N PHE A 112 -13.46 -8.79 -5.56
CA PHE A 112 -13.86 -10.04 -4.90
C PHE A 112 -13.80 -9.92 -3.37
N SER A 113 -12.80 -9.23 -2.84
CA SER A 113 -12.58 -9.07 -1.39
C SER A 113 -13.56 -8.10 -0.71
N ASP A 114 -14.38 -7.41 -1.50
CA ASP A 114 -15.31 -6.40 -0.98
C ASP A 114 -16.66 -7.03 -0.58
N TYR A 115 -16.95 -8.24 -1.06
CA TYR A 115 -18.18 -8.95 -0.71
C TYR A 115 -18.10 -9.48 0.72
N PHE A 116 -19.19 -9.26 1.47
CA PHE A 116 -19.30 -9.81 2.81
C PHE A 116 -19.39 -11.35 2.78
N LEU A 117 -18.88 -11.98 3.83
CA LEU A 117 -18.95 -13.43 4.04
C LEU A 117 -18.17 -14.27 3.02
N LEU A 118 -17.29 -13.67 2.23
CA LEU A 118 -16.44 -14.43 1.30
C LEU A 118 -15.27 -15.13 2.01
N ILE A 119 -14.72 -14.48 3.01
CA ILE A 119 -13.67 -15.03 3.89
C ILE A 119 -14.21 -15.00 5.31
N ASP A 120 -14.33 -16.15 5.94
CA ASP A 120 -15.00 -16.32 7.23
C ASP A 120 -14.11 -15.85 8.39
N ASP A 121 -12.82 -16.21 8.34
CA ASP A 121 -11.85 -15.96 9.40
C ASP A 121 -10.41 -15.87 8.86
N MET A 122 -9.48 -15.65 9.77
CA MET A 122 -8.05 -15.53 9.42
C MET A 122 -7.45 -16.87 8.96
N ASP A 123 -7.91 -17.99 9.48
CA ASP A 123 -7.43 -19.31 9.05
C ASP A 123 -7.89 -19.59 7.62
N HIS A 124 -9.12 -19.23 7.27
CA HIS A 124 -9.60 -19.28 5.88
C HIS A 124 -8.73 -18.40 4.99
N TRP A 125 -8.44 -17.16 5.42
CA TRP A 125 -7.54 -16.27 4.69
C TRP A 125 -6.15 -16.89 4.47
N PHE A 126 -5.51 -17.44 5.51
CA PHE A 126 -4.18 -18.04 5.40
C PHE A 126 -4.13 -19.23 4.44
N ARG A 127 -5.22 -20.00 4.34
CA ARG A 127 -5.33 -21.09 3.34
C ARG A 127 -5.50 -20.56 1.91
N ALA A 128 -6.21 -19.45 1.74
CA ALA A 128 -6.56 -18.88 0.43
C ALA A 128 -5.50 -17.94 -0.15
N ARG A 129 -4.70 -17.30 0.69
CA ARG A 129 -3.85 -16.14 0.32
C ARG A 129 -2.91 -16.39 -0.86
N ASP A 130 -2.31 -17.57 -0.93
CA ASP A 130 -1.31 -17.87 -1.97
C ASP A 130 -2.02 -18.08 -3.33
N ALA A 131 -3.19 -18.70 -3.34
CA ALA A 131 -4.03 -18.81 -4.54
C ALA A 131 -4.55 -17.42 -4.98
N VAL A 132 -4.97 -16.60 -4.04
CA VAL A 132 -5.39 -15.21 -4.31
C VAL A 132 -4.23 -14.40 -4.90
N HIS A 133 -3.04 -14.50 -4.31
CA HIS A 133 -1.85 -13.82 -4.83
C HIS A 133 -1.53 -14.25 -6.26
N ALA A 134 -1.55 -15.55 -6.55
CA ALA A 134 -1.29 -16.10 -7.88
C ALA A 134 -2.29 -15.60 -8.96
N VAL A 135 -3.53 -15.32 -8.57
CA VAL A 135 -4.54 -14.75 -9.48
C VAL A 135 -4.32 -13.24 -9.68
N LEU A 136 -3.95 -12.53 -8.61
CA LEU A 136 -3.82 -11.07 -8.65
C LEU A 136 -2.52 -10.61 -9.31
N GLU A 137 -1.40 -11.25 -9.03
CA GLU A 137 -0.07 -10.83 -9.47
C GLU A 137 0.00 -10.56 -10.99
N PRO A 138 -0.47 -11.46 -11.89
CA PRO A 138 -0.44 -11.20 -13.33
C PRO A 138 -1.32 -10.00 -13.76
N LEU A 139 -2.37 -9.70 -13.00
CA LEU A 139 -3.25 -8.56 -13.29
C LEU A 139 -2.57 -7.23 -12.95
N PHE A 140 -1.78 -7.20 -11.88
CA PHE A 140 -0.96 -6.05 -11.52
C PHE A 140 0.20 -5.86 -12.50
N GLU A 141 0.88 -6.94 -12.90
CA GLU A 141 1.98 -6.87 -13.85
C GLU A 141 1.56 -6.32 -15.22
N LYS A 142 0.36 -6.68 -15.71
CA LYS A 142 -0.24 -6.07 -16.91
C LYS A 142 -0.44 -4.55 -16.79
N LYS A 143 -0.43 -4.02 -15.57
CA LYS A 143 -0.54 -2.60 -15.25
C LYS A 143 0.81 -1.97 -14.90
N ASN A 144 1.92 -2.66 -15.17
CA ASN A 144 3.28 -2.23 -14.81
C ASN A 144 3.45 -2.00 -13.29
N VAL A 145 2.75 -2.77 -12.48
CA VAL A 145 2.81 -2.72 -11.02
C VAL A 145 3.19 -4.08 -10.47
N LYS A 146 4.15 -4.17 -9.56
CA LYS A 146 4.48 -5.40 -8.85
C LYS A 146 3.68 -5.51 -7.57
N LEU A 147 2.92 -6.58 -7.43
CA LEU A 147 2.25 -6.91 -6.17
C LEU A 147 3.29 -7.45 -5.19
N LEU A 148 3.60 -6.71 -4.12
CA LEU A 148 4.56 -7.14 -3.11
C LEU A 148 3.92 -8.09 -2.10
N TYR A 149 2.73 -7.75 -1.64
CA TYR A 149 1.94 -8.59 -0.75
C TYR A 149 0.45 -8.23 -0.84
N TYR A 150 -0.39 -9.16 -0.45
CA TYR A 150 -1.81 -8.95 -0.22
C TYR A 150 -2.17 -9.51 1.15
N SER A 151 -2.82 -8.71 1.98
CA SER A 151 -3.18 -9.11 3.34
C SER A 151 -4.64 -8.83 3.63
N ALA A 152 -5.21 -9.63 4.53
CA ALA A 152 -6.54 -9.33 5.09
C ALA A 152 -6.46 -8.07 5.96
N TYR A 153 -7.53 -7.31 5.95
CA TYR A 153 -7.68 -6.06 6.70
C TYR A 153 -8.66 -6.22 7.88
N GLY A 154 -8.59 -7.32 8.60
CA GLY A 154 -9.52 -7.62 9.69
C GLY A 154 -10.96 -7.90 9.21
N GLY A 155 -11.79 -8.39 10.12
CA GLY A 155 -13.22 -8.61 9.85
C GLY A 155 -13.98 -7.29 9.70
N ASN A 156 -15.00 -7.29 8.82
CA ASN A 156 -15.93 -6.17 8.69
C ASN A 156 -17.15 -6.36 9.58
N GLY A 157 -17.67 -5.26 10.10
CA GLY A 157 -18.91 -5.21 10.83
C GLY A 157 -19.82 -4.07 10.35
N ILE A 158 -21.04 -4.07 10.82
CA ILE A 158 -21.99 -2.97 10.65
C ILE A 158 -22.20 -2.34 12.00
N CYS A 159 -21.89 -1.05 12.13
CA CYS A 159 -22.12 -0.24 13.32
C CYS A 159 -23.15 0.83 13.05
N GLY A 160 -24.03 1.08 14.00
CA GLY A 160 -25.10 2.06 13.83
C GLY A 160 -25.70 2.53 15.15
N LYS A 161 -26.64 3.45 15.04
CA LYS A 161 -27.44 3.96 16.17
C LYS A 161 -28.60 3.03 16.52
N VAL A 162 -28.85 2.03 15.68
CA VAL A 162 -29.94 1.06 15.84
C VAL A 162 -29.36 -0.31 16.17
N LYS A 163 -30.13 -1.09 16.93
CA LYS A 163 -29.76 -2.45 17.25
C LYS A 163 -29.93 -3.33 16.00
N ILE A 164 -28.89 -4.10 15.64
CA ILE A 164 -28.88 -5.01 14.50
C ILE A 164 -28.48 -6.38 15.01
N GLU A 165 -29.42 -7.32 15.03
CA GLU A 165 -29.21 -8.72 15.46
C GLU A 165 -29.48 -9.72 14.35
N SER A 166 -30.18 -9.29 13.28
CA SER A 166 -30.54 -10.13 12.15
C SER A 166 -30.53 -9.37 10.83
N LEU A 167 -30.59 -10.08 9.71
CA LEU A 167 -30.76 -9.47 8.39
C LEU A 167 -32.10 -8.72 8.24
N ALA A 168 -33.10 -9.06 9.05
CA ALA A 168 -34.36 -8.34 9.03
C ALA A 168 -34.21 -6.88 9.54
N ASP A 169 -33.32 -6.66 10.49
CA ASP A 169 -33.11 -5.37 11.14
C ASP A 169 -32.43 -4.35 10.22
N ILE A 170 -31.74 -4.79 9.18
CA ILE A 170 -31.05 -3.89 8.24
C ILE A 170 -31.93 -3.45 7.07
N LYS A 171 -33.12 -4.06 6.91
CA LYS A 171 -34.02 -3.71 5.80
C LYS A 171 -34.43 -2.25 5.84
N GLY A 172 -34.22 -1.55 4.71
CA GLY A 172 -34.56 -0.13 4.56
C GLY A 172 -33.58 0.83 5.25
N LEU A 173 -32.66 0.36 6.11
CA LEU A 173 -31.66 1.22 6.72
C LEU A 173 -30.71 1.81 5.68
N LYS A 174 -30.39 3.09 5.85
CA LYS A 174 -29.36 3.77 5.08
C LYS A 174 -27.99 3.38 5.62
N ILE A 175 -27.34 2.43 4.98
CA ILE A 175 -26.06 1.90 5.45
C ILE A 175 -24.93 2.32 4.52
N ARG A 176 -23.95 3.03 5.09
CA ARG A 176 -22.76 3.41 4.33
C ARG A 176 -21.83 2.23 4.10
N ALA A 177 -21.33 2.10 2.86
CA ALA A 177 -20.17 1.24 2.56
C ALA A 177 -19.18 1.94 1.62
N PRO A 178 -17.87 1.60 1.72
CA PRO A 178 -16.83 2.31 0.98
C PRO A 178 -16.66 1.82 -0.47
N VAL A 179 -17.01 0.57 -0.76
CA VAL A 179 -16.62 -0.15 -1.97
C VAL A 179 -17.83 -0.82 -2.64
N PRO A 180 -17.77 -1.04 -3.97
CA PRO A 180 -18.92 -1.56 -4.73
C PRO A 180 -19.45 -2.91 -4.26
N GLY A 181 -18.56 -3.87 -3.92
CA GLY A 181 -18.99 -5.20 -3.47
C GLY A 181 -19.79 -5.15 -2.17
N ALA A 182 -19.35 -4.33 -1.20
CA ALA A 182 -20.09 -4.12 0.05
C ALA A 182 -21.44 -3.44 -0.17
N LEU A 183 -21.52 -2.46 -1.09
CA LEU A 183 -22.78 -1.83 -1.48
C LEU A 183 -23.75 -2.86 -2.09
N ALA A 184 -23.24 -3.73 -2.97
CA ALA A 184 -24.03 -4.80 -3.58
C ALA A 184 -24.55 -5.80 -2.54
N SER A 185 -23.72 -6.22 -1.59
CA SER A 185 -24.14 -7.11 -0.49
C SER A 185 -25.25 -6.48 0.35
N LEU A 186 -25.08 -5.23 0.77
CA LEU A 186 -26.10 -4.50 1.56
C LEU A 186 -27.41 -4.38 0.78
N SER A 187 -27.35 -4.09 -0.51
CA SER A 187 -28.53 -4.01 -1.37
C SER A 187 -29.26 -5.34 -1.45
N ALA A 188 -28.52 -6.45 -1.64
CA ALA A 188 -29.07 -7.80 -1.67
C ALA A 188 -29.76 -8.19 -0.35
N TRP A 189 -29.31 -7.64 0.78
CA TRP A 189 -29.90 -7.85 2.10
C TRP A 189 -31.08 -6.90 2.41
N GLY A 190 -31.44 -6.02 1.46
CA GLY A 190 -32.58 -5.12 1.57
C GLY A 190 -32.29 -3.79 2.27
N ALA A 191 -31.05 -3.48 2.54
CA ALA A 191 -30.66 -2.14 3.01
C ALA A 191 -30.69 -1.12 1.86
N THR A 192 -30.60 0.17 2.20
CA THR A 192 -30.37 1.28 1.28
C THR A 192 -28.90 1.68 1.36
N PRO A 193 -28.02 1.14 0.47
CA PRO A 193 -26.59 1.40 0.56
C PRO A 193 -26.24 2.80 0.11
N ILE A 194 -25.36 3.48 0.85
CA ILE A 194 -24.90 4.84 0.55
C ILE A 194 -23.37 4.85 0.48
N LYS A 195 -22.84 5.42 -0.60
CA LYS A 195 -21.40 5.57 -0.80
C LYS A 195 -20.90 6.91 -0.26
N ILE A 196 -20.23 6.87 0.88
CA ILE A 196 -19.64 8.06 1.52
C ILE A 196 -18.17 7.75 1.84
N ALA A 197 -17.29 8.74 1.69
CA ALA A 197 -15.87 8.62 2.07
C ALA A 197 -15.73 8.40 3.58
N SER A 198 -14.67 7.69 4.00
CA SER A 198 -14.50 7.35 5.43
C SER A 198 -14.40 8.59 6.33
N ALA A 199 -13.78 9.66 5.86
CA ALA A 199 -13.68 10.91 6.61
C ALA A 199 -15.03 11.62 6.87
N GLU A 200 -16.05 11.32 6.07
CA GLU A 200 -17.37 11.95 6.14
C GLU A 200 -18.38 11.15 6.99
N VAL A 201 -18.01 9.93 7.40
CA VAL A 201 -18.94 9.01 8.10
C VAL A 201 -19.42 9.58 9.42
N TYR A 202 -18.53 10.18 10.21
CA TYR A 202 -18.88 10.76 11.51
C TYR A 202 -19.94 11.84 11.37
N ASP A 203 -19.75 12.75 10.44
CA ASP A 203 -20.69 13.84 10.17
C ASP A 203 -22.02 13.32 9.60
N ALA A 204 -21.98 12.36 8.69
CA ALA A 204 -23.18 11.75 8.11
C ALA A 204 -24.02 11.02 9.17
N MET A 205 -23.40 10.31 10.10
CA MET A 205 -24.04 9.70 11.25
C MET A 205 -24.63 10.76 12.19
N GLY A 206 -23.88 11.82 12.48
CA GLY A 206 -24.33 12.92 13.33
C GLY A 206 -25.58 13.61 12.79
N LYS A 207 -25.63 13.86 11.50
CA LYS A 207 -26.72 14.53 10.79
C LYS A 207 -27.90 13.61 10.44
N GLY A 208 -27.81 12.30 10.71
CA GLY A 208 -28.86 11.33 10.34
C GLY A 208 -28.97 11.07 8.83
N ALA A 209 -27.93 11.39 8.07
CA ALA A 209 -27.86 11.07 6.63
C ALA A 209 -27.72 9.57 6.39
N ILE A 210 -27.14 8.85 7.34
CA ILE A 210 -27.04 7.39 7.39
C ILE A 210 -27.44 6.87 8.78
N ASP A 211 -27.99 5.68 8.84
CA ASP A 211 -28.42 5.01 10.07
C ASP A 211 -27.31 4.10 10.65
N ALA A 212 -26.47 3.59 9.76
CA ALA A 212 -25.35 2.72 10.09
C ALA A 212 -24.22 2.84 9.04
N PHE A 213 -23.07 2.27 9.36
CA PHE A 213 -21.97 2.17 8.42
C PHE A 213 -21.26 0.82 8.56
N SER A 214 -20.74 0.35 7.44
CA SER A 214 -19.84 -0.81 7.40
C SER A 214 -18.39 -0.34 7.45
N SER A 215 -17.61 -0.99 8.30
CA SER A 215 -16.17 -0.76 8.41
C SER A 215 -15.48 -1.99 8.99
N SER A 216 -14.16 -2.03 8.94
CA SER A 216 -13.42 -3.08 9.62
C SER A 216 -13.33 -2.78 11.12
N TRP A 217 -13.26 -3.83 11.93
CA TRP A 217 -13.11 -3.71 13.39
C TRP A 217 -11.83 -2.95 13.79
N SER A 218 -10.79 -3.01 12.95
CA SER A 218 -9.54 -2.26 13.18
C SER A 218 -9.64 -0.76 12.89
N SER A 219 -10.75 -0.30 12.31
CA SER A 219 -11.01 1.10 11.96
C SER A 219 -12.16 1.73 12.73
N MET A 220 -12.77 1.00 13.64
CA MET A 220 -13.81 1.44 14.57
C MET A 220 -13.18 1.76 15.93
#